data_11008fddbb0474fea0bf9d242951e2c5
#
_entry.id   11008fddbb0474fea0bf9d242951e2c5
#
_cell.length_a   1.000
_cell.length_b   1.000
_cell.length_c   1.000
_cell.angle_alpha   90.00
_cell.angle_beta   90.00
_cell.angle_gamma   90.00
#
_symmetry.space_group_name_H-M   'P 1'
#
loop_
_entity.id
_entity.type
_entity.pdbx_description
1 polymer ?
#
loop_
_entity_poly.entity_id
_entity_poly.type
_entity_poly.pdbx_seq_one_letter_code
_entity_poly.pdbx_strand_id
1 'polypeptide(L)'
;MEKETARIEAFSDGVFAIAVTLLVLELHVPALKAGVNSAGLLIILKDEWPGYIAFAISFFSIFIIWVNHHKIFKQIYRRNTGLMFANGLILFLVSLVSYPSALLARFYMSNAKQLSVTIYTGLFVLINLAFNLLWQQATADKSLLRPGISDDAIKKLRNNYLYGFPTYLTAFVISFYFPDTALLICILLWVYWALSSKKIKFKNGNDKLI
;
A
#
# COMPACT_ATOMS: atom_id res chain seq x y z
N MET A 1 -31.12 2.49 1.91
CA MET A 1 -30.60 2.36 0.53
C MET A 1 -29.46 1.37 0.60
N GLU A 2 -29.55 0.30 -0.13
CA GLU A 2 -28.52 -0.74 -0.14
C GLU A 2 -27.25 -0.22 -0.85
N LYS A 3 -26.10 -0.60 -0.32
CA LYS A 3 -24.79 -0.14 -0.81
C LYS A 3 -24.40 -0.95 -2.05
N GLU A 4 -24.39 -0.33 -3.22
CA GLU A 4 -24.06 -1.01 -4.49
C GLU A 4 -22.60 -1.47 -4.59
N THR A 5 -21.71 -0.91 -3.76
CA THR A 5 -20.26 -1.23 -3.79
C THR A 5 -19.88 -2.48 -3.00
N ALA A 6 -20.80 -3.11 -2.26
CA ALA A 6 -20.50 -4.25 -1.38
C ALA A 6 -19.76 -5.40 -2.09
N ARG A 7 -20.17 -5.74 -3.33
CA ARG A 7 -19.48 -6.79 -4.12
C ARG A 7 -18.07 -6.37 -4.57
N ILE A 8 -17.86 -5.09 -4.87
CA ILE A 8 -16.55 -4.55 -5.25
C ILE A 8 -15.62 -4.59 -4.04
N GLU A 9 -16.12 -4.21 -2.87
CA GLU A 9 -15.38 -4.26 -1.61
C GLU A 9 -14.97 -5.69 -1.26
N ALA A 10 -15.92 -6.64 -1.30
CA ALA A 10 -15.63 -8.05 -1.03
C ALA A 10 -14.59 -8.64 -2.02
N PHE A 11 -14.68 -8.31 -3.31
CA PHE A 11 -13.69 -8.71 -4.29
C PHE A 11 -12.31 -8.09 -4.00
N SER A 12 -12.29 -6.79 -3.66
CA SER A 12 -11.05 -6.08 -3.32
C SER A 12 -10.40 -6.67 -2.08
N ASP A 13 -11.17 -6.95 -1.02
CA ASP A 13 -10.68 -7.57 0.21
C ASP A 13 -10.04 -8.93 -0.07
N GLY A 14 -10.63 -9.73 -0.97
CA GLY A 14 -10.04 -10.99 -1.43
C GLY A 14 -8.68 -10.80 -2.11
N VAL A 15 -8.57 -9.82 -3.01
CA VAL A 15 -7.30 -9.53 -3.69
C VAL A 15 -6.23 -9.04 -2.70
N PHE A 16 -6.58 -8.14 -1.77
CA PHE A 16 -5.67 -7.69 -0.73
C PHE A 16 -5.19 -8.84 0.17
N ALA A 17 -6.09 -9.73 0.57
CA ALA A 17 -5.75 -10.89 1.39
C ALA A 17 -4.75 -11.81 0.67
N ILE A 18 -4.97 -12.08 -0.62
CA ILE A 18 -4.07 -12.88 -1.43
C ILE A 18 -2.72 -12.17 -1.60
N ALA A 19 -2.71 -10.87 -1.94
CA ALA A 19 -1.48 -10.11 -2.12
C ALA A 19 -0.60 -10.10 -0.87
N VAL A 20 -1.19 -9.93 0.31
CA VAL A 20 -0.48 -9.97 1.60
C VAL A 20 0.09 -11.36 1.90
N THR A 21 -0.68 -12.41 1.67
CA THR A 21 -0.25 -13.78 1.99
C THR A 21 0.80 -14.31 1.03
N LEU A 22 0.77 -13.90 -0.23
CA LEU A 22 1.79 -14.30 -1.21
C LEU A 22 3.18 -13.72 -0.90
N LEU A 23 3.27 -12.64 -0.14
CA LEU A 23 4.57 -12.08 0.27
C LEU A 23 5.44 -13.07 1.04
N VAL A 24 4.85 -14.01 1.76
CA VAL A 24 5.63 -15.01 2.52
C VAL A 24 6.43 -15.93 1.59
N LEU A 25 5.99 -16.11 0.36
CA LEU A 25 6.69 -16.93 -0.63
C LEU A 25 8.02 -16.30 -1.09
N GLU A 26 8.19 -15.00 -0.84
CA GLU A 26 9.45 -14.30 -1.11
C GLU A 26 10.52 -14.54 -0.03
N LEU A 27 10.14 -15.12 1.11
CA LEU A 27 11.07 -15.59 2.12
C LEU A 27 11.65 -16.93 1.71
N HIS A 28 12.83 -16.90 1.11
CA HIS A 28 13.50 -18.10 0.63
C HIS A 28 14.12 -18.89 1.79
N VAL A 29 13.88 -20.19 1.81
CA VAL A 29 14.67 -21.08 2.66
C VAL A 29 16.03 -21.28 1.99
N PRO A 30 17.15 -20.90 2.66
CA PRO A 30 18.47 -21.03 2.05
C PRO A 30 18.76 -22.48 1.68
N ALA A 31 19.36 -22.68 0.50
CA ALA A 31 19.84 -24.00 0.11
C ALA A 31 21.01 -24.39 1.01
N LEU A 32 20.79 -25.34 1.89
CA LEU A 32 21.82 -25.83 2.83
C LEU A 32 22.72 -26.83 2.15
N LYS A 33 24.03 -26.64 2.31
CA LYS A 33 25.02 -27.68 1.97
C LYS A 33 24.96 -28.83 2.99
N ALA A 34 25.19 -30.06 2.57
CA ALA A 34 25.22 -31.20 3.47
C ALA A 34 26.22 -30.95 4.62
N GLY A 35 25.82 -31.29 5.85
CA GLY A 35 26.67 -31.16 7.04
C GLY A 35 26.60 -29.83 7.80
N VAL A 36 25.67 -28.92 7.46
CA VAL A 36 25.46 -27.69 8.23
C VAL A 36 24.89 -28.04 9.61
N ASN A 37 25.56 -27.60 10.67
CA ASN A 37 25.10 -27.72 12.05
C ASN A 37 24.19 -26.50 12.43
N SER A 38 23.61 -26.54 13.64
CA SER A 38 22.71 -25.49 14.11
C SER A 38 23.35 -24.09 14.14
N ALA A 39 24.63 -23.97 14.46
CA ALA A 39 25.36 -22.71 14.47
C ALA A 39 25.52 -22.15 13.05
N GLY A 40 25.86 -23.00 12.09
CA GLY A 40 25.94 -22.63 10.68
C GLY A 40 24.58 -22.19 10.11
N LEU A 41 23.48 -22.88 10.46
CA LEU A 41 22.14 -22.49 10.09
C LEU A 41 21.80 -21.10 10.65
N LEU A 42 22.14 -20.81 11.91
CA LEU A 42 21.86 -19.51 12.53
C LEU A 42 22.58 -18.36 11.79
N ILE A 43 23.82 -18.58 11.34
CA ILE A 43 24.56 -17.58 10.56
C ILE A 43 23.85 -17.33 9.23
N ILE A 44 23.50 -18.39 8.49
CA ILE A 44 22.79 -18.27 7.21
C ILE A 44 21.46 -17.52 7.38
N LEU A 45 20.67 -17.85 8.41
CA LEU A 45 19.40 -17.15 8.67
C LEU A 45 19.61 -15.67 9.03
N LYS A 46 20.71 -15.32 9.71
CA LYS A 46 21.04 -13.92 9.97
C LYS A 46 21.42 -13.16 8.71
N ASP A 47 22.09 -13.81 7.77
CA ASP A 47 22.49 -13.17 6.50
C ASP A 47 21.28 -12.88 5.59
N GLU A 48 20.16 -13.60 5.78
CA GLU A 48 18.88 -13.35 5.06
C GLU A 48 18.06 -12.17 5.63
N TRP A 49 18.60 -11.40 6.56
CA TRP A 49 17.88 -10.27 7.17
C TRP A 49 17.26 -9.28 6.16
N PRO A 50 17.84 -9.00 4.95
CA PRO A 50 17.20 -8.10 4.01
C PRO A 50 15.84 -8.64 3.53
N GLY A 51 15.72 -9.96 3.37
CA GLY A 51 14.46 -10.61 3.03
C GLY A 51 13.38 -10.41 4.09
N TYR A 52 13.75 -10.58 5.38
CA TYR A 52 12.79 -10.35 6.48
C TYR A 52 12.31 -8.91 6.56
N ILE A 53 13.22 -7.95 6.37
CA ILE A 53 12.87 -6.52 6.36
C ILE A 53 12.01 -6.18 5.15
N ALA A 54 12.37 -6.64 3.94
CA ALA A 54 11.58 -6.41 2.74
C ALA A 54 10.16 -6.99 2.88
N PHE A 55 10.04 -8.22 3.40
CA PHE A 55 8.75 -8.83 3.73
C PHE A 55 7.94 -7.97 4.69
N ALA A 56 8.51 -7.59 5.84
CA ALA A 56 7.81 -6.82 6.85
C ALA A 56 7.33 -5.46 6.31
N ILE A 57 8.22 -4.72 5.61
CA ILE A 57 7.88 -3.44 5.01
C ILE A 57 6.72 -3.61 4.01
N SER A 58 6.78 -4.60 3.13
CA SER A 58 5.77 -4.82 2.09
C SER A 58 4.45 -5.30 2.68
N PHE A 59 4.47 -6.21 3.66
CA PHE A 59 3.29 -6.68 4.36
C PHE A 59 2.51 -5.51 4.98
N PHE A 60 3.19 -4.72 5.76
CA PHE A 60 2.55 -3.59 6.40
C PHE A 60 2.16 -2.50 5.42
N SER A 61 2.89 -2.29 4.34
CA SER A 61 2.49 -1.37 3.28
C SER A 61 1.16 -1.78 2.65
N ILE A 62 1.01 -3.04 2.24
CA ILE A 62 -0.25 -3.55 1.68
C ILE A 62 -1.38 -3.45 2.71
N PHE A 63 -1.11 -3.79 3.97
CA PHE A 63 -2.11 -3.69 5.04
C PHE A 63 -2.63 -2.25 5.22
N ILE A 64 -1.75 -1.25 5.17
CA ILE A 64 -2.14 0.16 5.28
C ILE A 64 -2.86 0.63 4.02
N ILE A 65 -2.45 0.18 2.84
CA ILE A 65 -3.16 0.45 1.59
C ILE A 65 -4.59 -0.09 1.70
N TRP A 66 -4.78 -1.31 2.18
CA TRP A 66 -6.09 -1.90 2.42
C TRP A 66 -6.93 -1.07 3.40
N VAL A 67 -6.37 -0.64 4.54
CA VAL A 67 -7.07 0.23 5.50
C VAL A 67 -7.52 1.54 4.85
N ASN A 68 -6.69 2.15 4.00
CA ASN A 68 -7.05 3.38 3.30
C ASN A 68 -8.09 3.13 2.19
N HIS A 69 -8.00 2.01 1.47
CA HIS A 69 -9.00 1.56 0.52
C HIS A 69 -10.38 1.41 1.18
N HIS A 70 -10.44 0.70 2.31
CA HIS A 70 -11.66 0.54 3.07
C HIS A 70 -12.27 1.90 3.53
N LYS A 71 -11.44 2.89 3.91
CA LYS A 71 -11.90 4.24 4.26
C LYS A 71 -12.52 4.99 3.09
N ILE A 72 -11.92 4.91 1.91
CA ILE A 72 -12.49 5.50 0.70
C ILE A 72 -13.84 4.86 0.42
N PHE A 73 -13.92 3.55 0.39
CA PHE A 73 -15.16 2.82 0.08
C PHE A 73 -16.26 3.04 1.12
N LYS A 74 -15.95 3.38 2.37
CA LYS A 74 -16.96 3.85 3.34
C LYS A 74 -17.71 5.11 2.89
N GLN A 75 -17.14 5.91 2.01
CA GLN A 75 -17.74 7.15 1.50
C GLN A 75 -18.43 6.95 0.14
N ILE A 76 -18.30 5.79 -0.50
CA ILE A 76 -18.84 5.50 -1.83
C ILE A 76 -20.00 4.53 -1.67
N TYR A 77 -21.19 4.92 -2.20
CA TYR A 77 -22.41 4.11 -2.09
C TYR A 77 -22.87 3.56 -3.42
N ARG A 78 -22.64 4.31 -4.51
CA ARG A 78 -22.99 3.87 -5.87
C ARG A 78 -21.72 3.63 -6.68
N ARG A 79 -21.87 2.96 -7.80
CA ARG A 79 -20.79 2.60 -8.70
C ARG A 79 -21.02 3.13 -10.11
N ASN A 80 -19.94 3.40 -10.80
CA ASN A 80 -19.91 3.58 -12.24
C ASN A 80 -18.69 2.82 -12.83
N THR A 81 -18.61 2.76 -14.13
CA THR A 81 -17.52 2.06 -14.83
C THR A 81 -16.15 2.67 -14.53
N GLY A 82 -16.04 4.02 -14.47
CA GLY A 82 -14.78 4.69 -14.16
C GLY A 82 -14.24 4.34 -12.77
N LEU A 83 -15.12 4.31 -11.76
CA LEU A 83 -14.77 3.88 -10.41
C LEU A 83 -14.28 2.42 -10.39
N MET A 84 -14.94 1.53 -11.13
CA MET A 84 -14.56 0.12 -11.18
C MET A 84 -13.18 -0.07 -11.82
N PHE A 85 -12.85 0.64 -12.90
CA PHE A 85 -11.52 0.60 -13.51
C PHE A 85 -10.45 1.22 -12.62
N ALA A 86 -10.74 2.35 -11.96
CA ALA A 86 -9.80 2.95 -11.02
C ALA A 86 -9.51 2.02 -9.82
N ASN A 87 -10.53 1.33 -9.31
CA ASN A 87 -10.35 0.29 -8.30
C ASN A 87 -9.51 -0.88 -8.83
N GLY A 88 -9.83 -1.37 -10.03
CA GLY A 88 -9.07 -2.45 -10.69
C GLY A 88 -7.59 -2.10 -10.84
N LEU A 89 -7.26 -0.85 -11.16
CA LEU A 89 -5.87 -0.37 -11.25
C LEU A 89 -5.17 -0.46 -9.88
N ILE A 90 -5.82 -0.07 -8.78
CA ILE A 90 -5.26 -0.23 -7.43
C ILE A 90 -4.97 -1.70 -7.16
N LEU A 91 -5.93 -2.58 -7.41
CA LEU A 91 -5.79 -4.01 -7.15
C LEU A 91 -4.65 -4.63 -7.98
N PHE A 92 -4.54 -4.25 -9.25
CA PHE A 92 -3.44 -4.66 -10.12
C PHE A 92 -2.08 -4.23 -9.54
N LEU A 93 -1.92 -2.95 -9.18
CA LEU A 93 -0.66 -2.44 -8.64
C LEU A 93 -0.32 -3.07 -7.27
N VAL A 94 -1.31 -3.31 -6.43
CA VAL A 94 -1.11 -3.99 -5.13
C VAL A 94 -0.65 -5.44 -5.32
N SER A 95 -1.21 -6.14 -6.30
CA SER A 95 -0.77 -7.51 -6.63
C SER A 95 0.66 -7.57 -7.14
N LEU A 96 1.17 -6.47 -7.71
CA LEU A 96 2.56 -6.38 -8.15
C LEU A 96 3.56 -6.12 -7.00
N VAL A 97 3.12 -5.79 -5.78
CA VAL A 97 4.04 -5.40 -4.68
C VAL A 97 5.03 -6.52 -4.33
N SER A 98 4.62 -7.77 -4.46
CA SER A 98 5.50 -8.92 -4.19
C SER A 98 6.76 -8.89 -5.06
N TYR A 99 6.66 -8.52 -6.32
CA TYR A 99 7.79 -8.53 -7.24
C TYR A 99 8.92 -7.53 -6.86
N PRO A 100 8.67 -6.20 -6.68
CA PRO A 100 9.71 -5.30 -6.18
C PRO A 100 10.17 -5.64 -4.76
N SER A 101 9.32 -6.26 -3.94
CA SER A 101 9.71 -6.76 -2.62
C SER A 101 10.77 -7.85 -2.72
N ALA A 102 10.59 -8.83 -3.62
CA ALA A 102 11.57 -9.86 -3.93
C ALA A 102 12.89 -9.28 -4.48
N LEU A 103 12.79 -8.28 -5.37
CA LEU A 103 13.98 -7.58 -5.86
C LEU A 103 14.74 -6.88 -4.72
N LEU A 104 14.02 -6.22 -3.83
CA LEU A 104 14.60 -5.56 -2.68
C LEU A 104 15.30 -6.59 -1.76
N ALA A 105 14.61 -7.68 -1.41
CA ALA A 105 15.16 -8.74 -0.59
C ALA A 105 16.48 -9.31 -1.17
N ARG A 106 16.50 -9.57 -2.47
CA ARG A 106 17.61 -10.25 -3.14
C ARG A 106 18.79 -9.33 -3.46
N PHE A 107 18.53 -8.07 -3.79
CA PHE A 107 19.56 -7.16 -4.33
C PHE A 107 19.97 -6.05 -3.36
N TYR A 108 19.37 -5.96 -2.17
CA TYR A 108 19.67 -4.90 -1.20
C TYR A 108 21.16 -4.84 -0.81
N MET A 109 21.83 -5.99 -0.68
CA MET A 109 23.25 -6.08 -0.33
C MET A 109 24.17 -6.17 -1.56
N SER A 110 23.68 -5.82 -2.75
CA SER A 110 24.43 -5.89 -4.00
C SER A 110 24.61 -4.51 -4.65
N ASN A 111 25.41 -4.45 -5.71
CA ASN A 111 25.58 -3.24 -6.54
C ASN A 111 24.25 -2.84 -7.26
N ALA A 112 23.25 -3.71 -7.30
CA ALA A 112 21.93 -3.43 -7.87
C ALA A 112 20.93 -2.86 -6.84
N LYS A 113 21.36 -2.58 -5.61
CA LYS A 113 20.54 -2.00 -4.53
C LYS A 113 19.75 -0.77 -5.00
N GLN A 114 20.42 0.16 -5.65
CA GLN A 114 19.79 1.39 -6.12
C GLN A 114 18.59 1.09 -7.04
N LEU A 115 18.76 0.23 -8.04
CA LEU A 115 17.70 -0.09 -8.99
C LEU A 115 16.53 -0.80 -8.29
N SER A 116 16.82 -1.74 -7.38
CA SER A 116 15.76 -2.46 -6.64
C SER A 116 14.92 -1.52 -5.78
N VAL A 117 15.55 -0.56 -5.09
CA VAL A 117 14.86 0.47 -4.30
C VAL A 117 14.08 1.43 -5.21
N THR A 118 14.64 1.82 -6.36
CA THR A 118 13.95 2.70 -7.30
C THR A 118 12.68 2.05 -7.87
N ILE A 119 12.73 0.77 -8.24
CA ILE A 119 11.56 0.03 -8.71
C ILE A 119 10.51 -0.06 -7.58
N TYR A 120 10.95 -0.35 -6.36
CA TYR A 120 10.07 -0.45 -5.19
C TYR A 120 9.36 0.88 -4.92
N THR A 121 10.10 1.97 -4.79
CA THR A 121 9.53 3.31 -4.51
C THR A 121 8.66 3.82 -5.66
N GLY A 122 9.04 3.54 -6.92
CA GLY A 122 8.26 3.87 -8.11
C GLY A 122 6.87 3.24 -8.11
N LEU A 123 6.75 1.97 -7.68
CA LEU A 123 5.45 1.32 -7.56
C LEU A 123 4.55 2.04 -6.57
N PHE A 124 5.07 2.55 -5.45
CA PHE A 124 4.25 3.30 -4.48
C PHE A 124 3.81 4.67 -4.98
N VAL A 125 4.57 5.31 -5.87
CA VAL A 125 4.11 6.50 -6.61
C VAL A 125 2.88 6.14 -7.46
N LEU A 126 2.93 5.04 -8.21
CA LEU A 126 1.80 4.59 -9.04
C LEU A 126 0.58 4.22 -8.20
N ILE A 127 0.77 3.53 -7.07
CA ILE A 127 -0.33 3.21 -6.14
C ILE A 127 -0.98 4.49 -5.61
N ASN A 128 -0.20 5.49 -5.22
CA ASN A 128 -0.74 6.77 -4.76
C ASN A 128 -1.52 7.49 -5.87
N LEU A 129 -1.01 7.50 -7.12
CA LEU A 129 -1.74 8.05 -8.27
C LEU A 129 -3.06 7.32 -8.50
N ALA A 130 -3.08 5.99 -8.39
CA ALA A 130 -4.29 5.19 -8.54
C ALA A 130 -5.34 5.52 -7.46
N PHE A 131 -4.92 5.78 -6.21
CA PHE A 131 -5.82 6.26 -5.16
C PHE A 131 -6.39 7.66 -5.45
N ASN A 132 -5.56 8.56 -5.97
CA ASN A 132 -6.04 9.88 -6.41
C ASN A 132 -7.06 9.75 -7.55
N LEU A 133 -6.79 8.87 -8.52
CA LEU A 133 -7.72 8.59 -9.61
C LEU A 133 -9.04 8.01 -9.09
N LEU A 134 -8.99 7.03 -8.17
CA LEU A 134 -10.18 6.45 -7.56
C LEU A 134 -11.03 7.52 -6.88
N TRP A 135 -10.41 8.40 -6.08
CA TRP A 135 -11.13 9.47 -5.41
C TRP A 135 -11.67 10.51 -6.39
N GLN A 136 -10.93 10.83 -7.45
CA GLN A 136 -11.40 11.71 -8.51
C GLN A 136 -12.64 11.14 -9.21
N GLN A 137 -12.63 9.85 -9.57
CA GLN A 137 -13.79 9.19 -10.16
C GLN A 137 -15.00 9.17 -9.20
N ALA A 138 -14.77 8.92 -7.91
CA ALA A 138 -15.83 8.92 -6.91
C ALA A 138 -16.45 10.29 -6.70
N THR A 139 -15.69 11.39 -6.86
CA THR A 139 -16.13 12.76 -6.61
C THR A 139 -16.59 13.52 -7.86
N ALA A 140 -16.33 12.97 -9.06
CA ALA A 140 -16.78 13.54 -10.33
C ALA A 140 -18.32 13.60 -10.40
N ASP A 141 -18.98 12.62 -9.80
CA ASP A 141 -20.42 12.59 -9.63
C ASP A 141 -20.76 12.39 -8.13
N LYS A 142 -21.21 13.44 -7.48
CA LYS A 142 -21.58 13.40 -6.05
C LYS A 142 -22.66 12.37 -5.72
N SER A 143 -23.45 11.92 -6.72
CA SER A 143 -24.45 10.87 -6.52
C SER A 143 -23.84 9.51 -6.18
N LEU A 144 -22.54 9.31 -6.48
CA LEU A 144 -21.81 8.09 -6.12
C LEU A 144 -21.45 8.06 -4.62
N LEU A 145 -21.39 9.22 -3.99
CA LEU A 145 -20.97 9.36 -2.61
C LEU A 145 -22.11 9.06 -1.63
N ARG A 146 -21.73 8.81 -0.39
CA ARG A 146 -22.64 8.63 0.73
C ARG A 146 -23.55 9.86 0.87
N PRO A 147 -24.87 9.66 1.03
CA PRO A 147 -25.80 10.77 1.30
C PRO A 147 -25.36 11.56 2.56
N GLY A 148 -25.36 12.88 2.45
CA GLY A 148 -25.03 13.76 3.57
C GLY A 148 -23.52 13.93 3.85
N ILE A 149 -22.63 13.46 2.96
CA ILE A 149 -21.20 13.77 3.07
C ILE A 149 -20.98 15.26 2.89
N SER A 150 -20.22 15.91 3.78
CA SER A 150 -19.92 17.33 3.68
C SER A 150 -18.84 17.63 2.64
N ASP A 151 -18.90 18.78 1.99
CA ASP A 151 -17.86 19.22 1.05
C ASP A 151 -16.49 19.36 1.73
N ASP A 152 -16.46 19.68 3.02
CA ASP A 152 -15.22 19.71 3.81
C ASP A 152 -14.60 18.33 3.97
N ALA A 153 -15.42 17.28 4.17
CA ALA A 153 -14.92 15.90 4.23
C ALA A 153 -14.35 15.46 2.88
N ILE A 154 -15.03 15.82 1.77
CA ILE A 154 -14.54 15.54 0.40
C ILE A 154 -13.20 16.21 0.15
N LYS A 155 -13.07 17.52 0.48
CA LYS A 155 -11.82 18.28 0.33
C LYS A 155 -10.70 17.70 1.21
N LYS A 156 -11.01 17.34 2.45
CA LYS A 156 -10.03 16.79 3.39
C LYS A 156 -9.46 15.45 2.90
N LEU A 157 -10.32 14.55 2.41
CA LEU A 157 -9.88 13.28 1.82
C LEU A 157 -9.04 13.52 0.56
N ARG A 158 -9.50 14.39 -0.34
CA ARG A 158 -8.74 14.76 -1.54
C ARG A 158 -7.35 15.27 -1.19
N ASN A 159 -7.26 16.22 -0.27
CA ASN A 159 -5.98 16.80 0.13
C ASN A 159 -5.05 15.74 0.75
N ASN A 160 -5.58 14.84 1.56
CA ASN A 160 -4.79 13.74 2.13
C ASN A 160 -4.08 12.91 1.04
N TYR A 161 -4.81 12.49 0.00
CA TYR A 161 -4.23 11.70 -1.09
C TYR A 161 -3.31 12.54 -1.98
N LEU A 162 -3.63 13.81 -2.24
CA LEU A 162 -2.77 14.72 -3.00
C LEU A 162 -1.44 14.98 -2.29
N TYR A 163 -1.42 15.17 -0.96
CA TYR A 163 -0.17 15.36 -0.20
C TYR A 163 0.72 14.12 -0.17
N GLY A 164 0.15 12.93 -0.33
CA GLY A 164 0.93 11.71 -0.45
C GLY A 164 1.78 11.69 -1.72
N PHE A 165 1.28 12.24 -2.83
CA PHE A 165 1.96 12.17 -4.12
C PHE A 165 3.36 12.82 -4.12
N PRO A 166 3.54 14.10 -3.74
CA PRO A 166 4.87 14.71 -3.73
C PRO A 166 5.84 13.98 -2.80
N THR A 167 5.36 13.40 -1.71
CA THR A 167 6.22 12.71 -0.75
C THR A 167 6.71 11.37 -1.30
N TYR A 168 5.84 10.57 -1.94
CA TYR A 168 6.27 9.34 -2.63
C TYR A 168 7.15 9.65 -3.84
N LEU A 169 6.84 10.72 -4.60
CA LEU A 169 7.68 11.18 -5.69
C LEU A 169 9.08 11.60 -5.20
N THR A 170 9.15 12.29 -4.08
CA THR A 170 10.43 12.67 -3.45
C THR A 170 11.23 11.42 -3.07
N ALA A 171 10.60 10.42 -2.44
CA ALA A 171 11.26 9.16 -2.13
C ALA A 171 11.79 8.47 -3.40
N PHE A 172 10.99 8.44 -4.46
CA PHE A 172 11.38 7.88 -5.75
C PHE A 172 12.58 8.62 -6.35
N VAL A 173 12.57 9.96 -6.38
CA VAL A 173 13.70 10.75 -6.90
C VAL A 173 14.96 10.57 -6.05
N ILE A 174 14.83 10.57 -4.72
CA ILE A 174 15.96 10.35 -3.80
C ILE A 174 16.55 8.94 -3.99
N SER A 175 15.76 7.93 -4.37
CA SER A 175 16.24 6.56 -4.56
C SER A 175 17.35 6.43 -5.62
N PHE A 176 17.43 7.35 -6.56
CA PHE A 176 18.49 7.38 -7.58
C PHE A 176 19.87 7.71 -7.01
N TYR A 177 19.93 8.32 -5.84
CA TYR A 177 21.20 8.76 -5.22
C TYR A 177 21.40 8.17 -3.83
N PHE A 178 20.33 8.07 -3.04
CA PHE A 178 20.34 7.67 -1.64
C PHE A 178 19.27 6.61 -1.35
N PRO A 179 19.48 5.33 -1.77
CA PRO A 179 18.45 4.29 -1.68
C PRO A 179 17.98 4.03 -0.23
N ASP A 180 18.88 4.06 0.75
CA ASP A 180 18.51 3.85 2.16
C ASP A 180 17.61 4.95 2.69
N THR A 181 17.91 6.20 2.34
CA THR A 181 17.09 7.37 2.70
C THR A 181 15.70 7.27 2.06
N ALA A 182 15.63 6.82 0.80
CA ALA A 182 14.36 6.63 0.11
C ALA A 182 13.47 5.57 0.80
N LEU A 183 14.05 4.45 1.23
CA LEU A 183 13.33 3.43 2.00
C LEU A 183 12.88 3.96 3.36
N LEU A 184 13.72 4.70 4.05
CA LEU A 184 13.36 5.34 5.32
C LEU A 184 12.16 6.29 5.15
N ILE A 185 12.14 7.10 4.09
CA ILE A 185 11.01 7.97 3.76
C ILE A 185 9.73 7.14 3.55
N CYS A 186 9.81 6.03 2.81
CA CYS A 186 8.65 5.14 2.62
C CYS A 186 8.14 4.56 3.95
N ILE A 187 9.04 4.14 4.84
CA ILE A 187 8.68 3.64 6.18
C ILE A 187 8.02 4.73 7.01
N LEU A 188 8.55 5.95 7.00
CA LEU A 188 7.98 7.08 7.74
C LEU A 188 6.61 7.49 7.20
N LEU A 189 6.42 7.49 5.88
CA LEU A 189 5.12 7.70 5.26
C LEU A 189 4.10 6.66 5.70
N TRP A 190 4.51 5.45 5.76
CA TRP A 190 3.74 4.32 6.21
C TRP A 190 3.26 4.49 7.67
N VAL A 191 4.17 4.85 8.58
CA VAL A 191 3.82 5.20 9.97
C VAL A 191 2.85 6.39 9.99
N TYR A 192 3.09 7.42 9.18
CA TYR A 192 2.20 8.57 9.06
C TYR A 192 0.78 8.14 8.63
N TRP A 193 0.65 7.30 7.61
CA TRP A 193 -0.65 6.82 7.15
C TRP A 193 -1.36 5.94 8.19
N ALA A 194 -0.63 5.11 8.93
CA ALA A 194 -1.16 4.30 10.01
C ALA A 194 -1.74 5.19 11.13
N LEU A 195 -1.02 6.25 11.51
CA LEU A 195 -1.42 7.16 12.58
C LEU A 195 -2.50 8.16 12.16
N SER A 196 -2.43 8.71 10.94
CA SER A 196 -3.41 9.66 10.41
C SER A 196 -4.79 9.02 10.23
N SER A 197 -4.81 7.71 10.13
CA SER A 197 -6.04 6.91 10.09
C SER A 197 -6.96 7.10 11.29
N LYS A 198 -6.44 7.50 12.44
CA LYS A 198 -7.22 7.70 13.69
C LYS A 198 -7.98 9.04 13.78
N LYS A 199 -7.75 10.01 12.87
CA LYS A 199 -8.18 11.41 13.06
C LYS A 199 -9.41 11.86 12.25
N ILE A 200 -10.11 10.99 11.53
CA ILE A 200 -11.33 11.40 10.83
C ILE A 200 -12.52 11.25 11.78
N LYS A 201 -12.67 12.18 12.72
CA LYS A 201 -13.93 12.36 13.47
C LYS A 201 -14.93 13.09 12.57
N PHE A 202 -16.01 12.41 12.19
CA PHE A 202 -17.15 13.05 11.54
C PHE A 202 -17.93 13.87 12.56
N LYS A 203 -18.38 15.07 12.14
CA LYS A 203 -19.08 16.05 12.99
C LYS A 203 -20.59 15.76 13.13
N ASN A 204 -21.04 14.54 13.04
CA ASN A 204 -22.42 14.18 13.35
C ASN A 204 -22.43 13.14 14.47
N GLY A 205 -22.95 13.60 15.62
CA GLY A 205 -22.96 12.91 16.90
C GLY A 205 -23.87 11.68 17.02
N ASN A 206 -24.01 10.85 15.98
CA ASN A 206 -24.81 9.63 16.04
C ASN A 206 -24.14 8.37 15.44
N ASP A 207 -22.86 8.41 15.07
CA ASP A 207 -22.17 7.18 14.70
C ASP A 207 -21.41 6.64 15.92
N LYS A 208 -22.06 5.71 16.63
CA LYS A 208 -21.39 4.81 17.58
C LYS A 208 -20.31 4.08 16.81
N LEU A 209 -19.10 4.11 17.40
CA LEU A 209 -17.92 3.36 16.99
C LEU A 209 -18.28 1.89 16.73
N ILE A 210 -18.07 1.43 15.53
CA ILE A 210 -17.84 0.04 15.19
C ILE A 210 -16.48 -0.02 14.47
#